data_67afdb2bd236d302d864631e5076069f
#
_entry.id   67afdb2bd236d302d864631e5076069f
#
_cell.length_a   1.000
_cell.length_b   1.000
_cell.length_c   1.000
_cell.angle_alpha   90.00
_cell.angle_beta   90.00
_cell.angle_gamma   90.00
#
_symmetry.space_group_name_H-M   'P 1'
#
loop_
_entity.id
_entity.type
_entity.pdbx_description
1 polymer ?
#
loop_
_entity_poly.entity_id
_entity_poly.type
_entity_poly.pdbx_seq_one_letter_code
_entity_poly.pdbx_strand_id
1 'polypeptide(L)'
;PLPPTPHQPQPYAGPSLDQVLAQRRQFLNPGLFLYYQQPIMIVEGKMQFVWDSTGKRYLDGLGGIVTVSVGHCHPHVVAAANAQNATLQHSTTIYLNPNIGAFAEKLAGKMPGDLKVVYFVNSGSEANDLALLMARLYTGNYDAIALRNGYHGGSPASMGLTAHSSWKFNTPHSSGVHHAIAPYPYRGHFGYGDPDAGVKY
;
A
#
# COMPACT_ATOMS: atom_id res chain seq x y z
N PRO A 1 5.87 27.81 -8.77
CA PRO A 1 4.55 27.91 -8.16
C PRO A 1 3.75 26.64 -8.39
N LEU A 2 2.92 26.24 -7.41
CA LEU A 2 2.02 25.09 -7.55
C LEU A 2 0.90 25.42 -8.55
N PRO A 3 0.38 24.43 -9.30
CA PRO A 3 -0.77 24.62 -10.16
C PRO A 3 -1.97 25.26 -9.42
N PRO A 4 -2.84 26.03 -10.09
CA PRO A 4 -4.00 26.61 -9.45
C PRO A 4 -5.01 25.53 -9.03
N THR A 5 -5.82 25.85 -8.02
CA THR A 5 -6.98 25.04 -7.61
C THR A 5 -8.11 25.96 -7.20
N PRO A 6 -9.36 25.66 -7.56
CA PRO A 6 -10.51 26.43 -7.07
C PRO A 6 -10.85 26.12 -5.61
N HIS A 7 -10.30 25.05 -5.05
CA HIS A 7 -10.55 24.64 -3.68
C HIS A 7 -9.90 25.58 -2.67
N GLN A 8 -10.66 26.03 -1.69
CA GLN A 8 -10.20 26.78 -0.53
C GLN A 8 -10.31 25.90 0.70
N PRO A 9 -9.18 25.65 1.43
CA PRO A 9 -9.21 24.80 2.61
C PRO A 9 -10.02 25.45 3.73
N GLN A 10 -10.65 24.63 4.54
CA GLN A 10 -11.34 25.09 5.74
C GLN A 10 -10.30 25.43 6.83
N PRO A 11 -10.52 26.48 7.64
CA PRO A 11 -9.69 26.72 8.80
C PRO A 11 -9.68 25.52 9.73
N TYR A 12 -8.51 25.03 10.06
CA TYR A 12 -8.38 23.89 10.95
C TYR A 12 -8.68 24.29 12.41
N ALA A 13 -9.65 23.62 13.01
CA ALA A 13 -10.09 23.86 14.40
C ALA A 13 -9.86 22.66 15.34
N GLY A 14 -9.09 21.67 14.90
CA GLY A 14 -8.78 20.48 15.71
C GLY A 14 -7.59 20.67 16.67
N PRO A 15 -7.08 19.58 17.27
CA PRO A 15 -5.93 19.62 18.17
C PRO A 15 -4.68 20.22 17.54
N SER A 16 -3.88 20.93 18.31
CA SER A 16 -2.60 21.49 17.83
C SER A 16 -1.60 20.39 17.47
N LEU A 17 -0.59 20.71 16.67
CA LEU A 17 0.49 19.78 16.32
C LEU A 17 1.14 19.17 17.57
N ASP A 18 1.39 19.98 18.61
CA ASP A 18 2.00 19.51 19.86
C ASP A 18 1.09 18.55 20.63
N GLN A 19 -0.21 18.82 20.64
CA GLN A 19 -1.18 17.91 21.25
C GLN A 19 -1.22 16.57 20.51
N VAL A 20 -1.24 16.58 19.16
CA VAL A 20 -1.22 15.35 18.36
C VAL A 20 0.09 14.58 18.56
N LEU A 21 1.23 15.27 18.65
CA LEU A 21 2.52 14.64 18.94
C LEU A 21 2.56 14.02 20.34
N ALA A 22 1.99 14.70 21.34
CA ALA A 22 1.87 14.17 22.70
C ALA A 22 0.99 12.91 22.74
N GLN A 23 -0.18 12.94 22.11
CA GLN A 23 -1.05 11.76 21.97
C GLN A 23 -0.34 10.60 21.26
N ARG A 24 0.37 10.90 20.17
CA ARG A 24 1.13 9.91 19.44
C ARG A 24 2.20 9.23 20.31
N ARG A 25 2.96 9.99 21.09
CA ARG A 25 3.98 9.45 22.00
C ARG A 25 3.40 8.62 23.12
N GLN A 26 2.21 8.97 23.59
CA GLN A 26 1.56 8.30 24.72
C GLN A 26 0.82 7.02 24.31
N PHE A 27 0.15 7.02 23.16
CA PHE A 27 -0.82 5.99 22.81
C PHE A 27 -0.46 5.16 21.58
N LEU A 28 0.49 5.60 20.74
CA LEU A 28 0.91 4.83 19.57
C LEU A 28 2.26 4.16 19.80
N ASN A 29 2.49 3.06 19.10
CA ASN A 29 3.75 2.36 19.19
C ASN A 29 4.92 3.22 18.66
N PRO A 30 6.12 3.15 19.29
CA PRO A 30 7.26 3.98 18.91
C PRO A 30 7.86 3.60 17.54
N GLY A 31 7.52 2.43 16.99
CA GLY A 31 7.95 2.00 15.65
C GLY A 31 7.28 2.79 14.52
N LEU A 32 6.20 3.52 14.78
CA LEU A 32 5.64 4.45 13.82
C LEU A 32 6.52 5.71 13.76
N PHE A 33 7.49 5.74 12.87
CA PHE A 33 8.36 6.89 12.70
C PHE A 33 7.71 8.03 11.90
N LEU A 34 8.17 9.24 12.13
CA LEU A 34 7.87 10.41 11.30
C LEU A 34 8.98 10.59 10.27
N TYR A 35 8.59 10.82 9.02
CA TYR A 35 9.55 10.88 7.92
C TYR A 35 10.35 12.19 7.91
N TYR A 36 9.74 13.29 8.36
CA TYR A 36 10.36 14.61 8.36
C TYR A 36 10.86 15.01 9.75
N GLN A 37 12.03 15.66 9.81
CA GLN A 37 12.57 16.21 11.06
C GLN A 37 11.62 17.22 11.70
N GLN A 38 10.99 18.07 10.86
CA GLN A 38 9.90 18.92 11.28
C GLN A 38 8.58 18.25 10.85
N PRO A 39 7.80 17.72 11.79
CA PRO A 39 6.56 17.01 11.47
C PRO A 39 5.57 17.90 10.72
N ILE A 40 4.95 17.32 9.71
CA ILE A 40 3.88 17.98 8.95
C ILE A 40 2.58 17.29 9.34
N MET A 41 1.58 18.06 9.76
CA MET A 41 0.26 17.57 10.12
C MET A 41 -0.72 17.89 8.99
N ILE A 42 -0.95 16.91 8.11
CA ILE A 42 -1.91 17.03 7.01
C ILE A 42 -3.32 16.83 7.58
N VAL A 43 -4.21 17.78 7.29
CA VAL A 43 -5.57 17.82 7.84
C VAL A 43 -6.65 17.87 6.78
N GLU A 44 -6.31 18.18 5.53
CA GLU A 44 -7.27 18.26 4.43
C GLU A 44 -6.61 17.79 3.12
N GLY A 45 -7.41 17.18 2.25
CA GLY A 45 -6.98 16.78 0.90
C GLY A 45 -8.06 17.02 -0.14
N LYS A 46 -7.67 17.50 -1.32
CA LYS A 46 -8.57 17.65 -2.47
C LYS A 46 -7.83 17.41 -3.78
N MET A 47 -8.24 16.42 -4.53
CA MET A 47 -7.60 15.97 -5.76
C MET A 47 -6.09 15.72 -5.54
N GLN A 48 -5.22 16.39 -6.27
CA GLN A 48 -3.77 16.25 -6.18
C GLN A 48 -3.11 17.04 -5.04
N PHE A 49 -3.88 17.76 -4.23
CA PHE A 49 -3.35 18.63 -3.20
C PHE A 49 -3.74 18.16 -1.79
N VAL A 50 -2.84 18.44 -0.85
CA VAL A 50 -3.09 18.33 0.58
C VAL A 50 -2.73 19.64 1.29
N TRP A 51 -3.36 19.88 2.44
CA TRP A 51 -3.10 21.06 3.28
C TRP A 51 -2.75 20.63 4.70
N ASP A 52 -1.78 21.33 5.27
CA ASP A 52 -1.46 21.15 6.68
C ASP A 52 -2.36 22.01 7.59
N SER A 53 -2.18 21.84 8.89
CA SER A 53 -2.96 22.55 9.93
C SER A 53 -2.77 24.07 9.92
N THR A 54 -1.78 24.61 9.20
CA THR A 54 -1.57 26.06 9.02
C THR A 54 -2.25 26.59 7.77
N GLY A 55 -2.86 25.73 6.96
CA GLY A 55 -3.44 26.06 5.66
C GLY A 55 -2.42 26.07 4.51
N LYS A 56 -1.17 25.68 4.75
CA LYS A 56 -0.17 25.58 3.69
C LYS A 56 -0.49 24.40 2.77
N ARG A 57 -0.49 24.69 1.47
CA ARG A 57 -0.79 23.71 0.41
C ARG A 57 0.46 22.98 -0.09
N TYR A 58 0.33 21.70 -0.33
CA TYR A 58 1.33 20.84 -0.93
C TYR A 58 0.75 20.09 -2.14
N LEU A 59 1.59 19.81 -3.14
CA LEU A 59 1.28 18.85 -4.18
C LEU A 59 1.61 17.44 -3.64
N ASP A 60 0.62 16.58 -3.57
CA ASP A 60 0.84 15.20 -3.14
C ASP A 60 1.33 14.35 -4.31
N GLY A 61 2.65 14.17 -4.40
CA GLY A 61 3.29 13.33 -5.40
C GLY A 61 3.32 11.84 -5.04
N LEU A 62 2.81 11.46 -3.85
CA LEU A 62 2.81 10.08 -3.37
C LEU A 62 1.42 9.44 -3.45
N GLY A 63 0.37 10.19 -3.15
CA GLY A 63 -1.00 9.69 -3.11
C GLY A 63 -1.25 8.67 -2.00
N GLY A 64 -0.55 8.78 -0.88
CA GLY A 64 -0.50 7.72 0.15
C GLY A 64 0.18 6.49 -0.43
N ILE A 65 0.88 5.75 -0.41
CA ILE A 65 1.47 4.57 -1.11
C ILE A 65 0.49 4.07 -2.20
N VAL A 66 0.26 4.94 -3.21
CA VAL A 66 -0.65 4.81 -4.36
C VAL A 66 -2.13 4.51 -4.00
N THR A 67 -2.56 4.92 -2.82
CA THR A 67 -3.91 4.60 -2.31
C THR A 67 -5.00 5.47 -2.92
N VAL A 68 -4.72 6.78 -3.12
CA VAL A 68 -5.68 7.75 -3.67
C VAL A 68 -5.35 8.12 -5.12
N SER A 69 -5.20 7.12 -5.98
CA SER A 69 -4.74 7.28 -7.37
C SER A 69 -5.58 8.24 -8.23
N VAL A 70 -6.87 8.43 -7.90
CA VAL A 70 -7.77 9.38 -8.59
C VAL A 70 -7.81 10.76 -7.92
N GLY A 71 -7.03 10.95 -6.86
CA GLY A 71 -6.98 12.16 -6.05
C GLY A 71 -7.80 12.09 -4.76
N HIS A 72 -7.37 12.90 -3.78
CA HIS A 72 -8.05 13.03 -2.49
C HIS A 72 -9.48 13.52 -2.65
N CYS A 73 -10.40 12.92 -1.92
CA CYS A 73 -11.81 13.32 -1.89
C CYS A 73 -12.42 13.50 -3.28
N HIS A 74 -12.13 12.55 -4.21
CA HIS A 74 -12.70 12.57 -5.54
C HIS A 74 -14.24 12.54 -5.46
N PRO A 75 -14.97 13.48 -6.05
CA PRO A 75 -16.40 13.66 -5.80
C PRO A 75 -17.23 12.40 -6.07
N HIS A 76 -16.97 11.74 -7.19
CA HIS A 76 -17.67 10.52 -7.56
C HIS A 76 -17.43 9.37 -6.57
N VAL A 77 -16.18 9.19 -6.12
CA VAL A 77 -15.83 8.12 -5.17
C VAL A 77 -16.47 8.39 -3.81
N VAL A 78 -16.40 9.64 -3.32
CA VAL A 78 -17.03 10.04 -2.06
C VAL A 78 -18.55 9.87 -2.11
N ALA A 79 -19.18 10.30 -3.18
CA ALA A 79 -20.63 10.17 -3.36
C ALA A 79 -21.07 8.69 -3.35
N ALA A 80 -20.37 7.83 -4.08
CA ALA A 80 -20.66 6.39 -4.12
C ALA A 80 -20.47 5.73 -2.75
N ALA A 81 -19.37 6.06 -2.04
CA ALA A 81 -19.10 5.53 -0.70
C ALA A 81 -20.17 5.97 0.31
N ASN A 82 -20.56 7.25 0.30
CA ASN A 82 -21.60 7.77 1.19
C ASN A 82 -22.96 7.14 0.92
N ALA A 83 -23.34 6.98 -0.34
CA ALA A 83 -24.59 6.32 -0.71
C ALA A 83 -24.62 4.86 -0.23
N GLN A 84 -23.52 4.13 -0.43
CA GLN A 84 -23.42 2.75 0.05
C GLN A 84 -23.45 2.66 1.58
N ASN A 85 -22.71 3.52 2.27
CA ASN A 85 -22.69 3.56 3.74
C ASN A 85 -24.07 3.86 4.33
N ALA A 86 -24.86 4.70 3.67
CA ALA A 86 -26.24 4.99 4.09
C ALA A 86 -27.21 3.82 3.79
N THR A 87 -26.87 2.92 2.89
CA THR A 87 -27.71 1.78 2.49
C THR A 87 -27.39 0.52 3.28
N LEU A 88 -26.10 0.11 3.28
CA LEU A 88 -25.63 -1.09 3.99
C LEU A 88 -24.12 -1.01 4.13
N GLN A 89 -23.63 -0.96 5.37
CA GLN A 89 -22.21 -0.88 5.68
C GLN A 89 -21.52 -2.26 5.70
N HIS A 90 -22.20 -3.29 6.19
CA HIS A 90 -21.65 -4.61 6.37
C HIS A 90 -22.68 -5.71 6.16
N SER A 91 -22.24 -6.77 5.47
CA SER A 91 -22.90 -8.08 5.48
C SER A 91 -21.84 -9.16 5.50
N THR A 92 -22.16 -10.32 6.08
CA THR A 92 -21.24 -11.46 6.04
C THR A 92 -21.36 -12.18 4.69
N THR A 93 -20.40 -13.05 4.38
CA THR A 93 -20.45 -13.93 3.18
C THR A 93 -21.58 -14.97 3.21
N ILE A 94 -22.31 -15.08 4.34
CA ILE A 94 -23.52 -15.91 4.45
C ILE A 94 -24.64 -15.33 3.56
N TYR A 95 -24.66 -14.01 3.40
CA TYR A 95 -25.64 -13.33 2.56
C TYR A 95 -25.03 -12.92 1.23
N LEU A 96 -25.83 -12.94 0.18
CA LEU A 96 -25.43 -12.39 -1.12
C LEU A 96 -25.37 -10.87 -1.04
N ASN A 97 -24.29 -10.30 -1.59
CA ASN A 97 -24.12 -8.86 -1.74
C ASN A 97 -23.76 -8.57 -3.20
N PRO A 98 -24.51 -7.69 -3.90
CA PRO A 98 -24.30 -7.44 -5.32
C PRO A 98 -22.97 -6.75 -5.63
N ASN A 99 -22.43 -5.96 -4.69
CA ASN A 99 -21.25 -5.13 -4.94
C ASN A 99 -19.97 -5.96 -5.10
N ILE A 100 -19.82 -7.03 -4.31
CA ILE A 100 -18.60 -7.85 -4.35
C ILE A 100 -18.47 -8.57 -5.70
N GLY A 101 -19.58 -9.14 -6.20
CA GLY A 101 -19.59 -9.83 -7.50
C GLY A 101 -19.34 -8.86 -8.66
N ALA A 102 -20.02 -7.70 -8.68
CA ALA A 102 -19.83 -6.69 -9.70
C ALA A 102 -18.40 -6.11 -9.70
N PHE A 103 -17.78 -5.95 -8.54
CA PHE A 103 -16.39 -5.51 -8.45
C PHE A 103 -15.41 -6.59 -8.94
N ALA A 104 -15.64 -7.86 -8.55
CA ALA A 104 -14.82 -8.98 -9.01
C ALA A 104 -14.86 -9.13 -10.54
N GLU A 105 -16.05 -8.99 -11.16
CA GLU A 105 -16.22 -9.02 -12.61
C GLU A 105 -15.42 -7.91 -13.31
N LYS A 106 -15.54 -6.67 -12.82
CA LYS A 106 -14.78 -5.53 -13.37
C LYS A 106 -13.27 -5.73 -13.24
N LEU A 107 -12.82 -6.28 -12.14
CA LEU A 107 -11.40 -6.54 -11.90
C LEU A 107 -10.88 -7.66 -12.80
N ALA A 108 -11.61 -8.78 -12.88
CA ALA A 108 -11.30 -9.90 -13.77
C ALA A 108 -11.22 -9.45 -15.25
N GLY A 109 -12.11 -8.56 -15.68
CA GLY A 109 -12.08 -7.99 -17.03
C GLY A 109 -10.84 -7.15 -17.36
N LYS A 110 -9.96 -6.86 -16.38
CA LYS A 110 -8.67 -6.19 -16.57
C LYS A 110 -7.49 -7.15 -16.55
N MET A 111 -7.74 -8.42 -16.19
CA MET A 111 -6.67 -9.43 -16.11
C MET A 111 -6.42 -10.07 -17.47
N PRO A 112 -5.18 -10.54 -17.71
CA PRO A 112 -4.85 -11.23 -18.96
C PRO A 112 -5.43 -12.66 -18.96
N GLY A 113 -5.75 -13.16 -20.17
CA GLY A 113 -6.18 -14.54 -20.39
C GLY A 113 -7.43 -14.92 -19.59
N ASP A 114 -7.40 -16.07 -18.95
CA ASP A 114 -8.52 -16.65 -18.20
C ASP A 114 -8.47 -16.41 -16.68
N LEU A 115 -7.74 -15.42 -16.21
CA LEU A 115 -7.70 -15.08 -14.79
C LEU A 115 -9.00 -14.40 -14.37
N LYS A 116 -9.92 -15.17 -13.78
CA LYS A 116 -11.30 -14.72 -13.48
C LYS A 116 -11.66 -14.78 -12.00
N VAL A 117 -10.89 -15.52 -11.20
CA VAL A 117 -11.21 -15.72 -9.78
C VAL A 117 -10.48 -14.67 -8.94
N VAL A 118 -11.22 -13.95 -8.11
CA VAL A 118 -10.73 -12.86 -7.28
C VAL A 118 -10.93 -13.19 -5.82
N TYR A 119 -9.87 -13.01 -5.01
CA TYR A 119 -9.93 -13.04 -3.55
C TYR A 119 -9.78 -11.64 -3.01
N PHE A 120 -10.66 -11.23 -2.12
CA PHE A 120 -10.56 -9.97 -1.39
C PHE A 120 -10.06 -10.22 0.02
N VAL A 121 -9.04 -9.49 0.42
CA VAL A 121 -8.40 -9.54 1.74
C VAL A 121 -8.19 -8.11 2.25
N ASN A 122 -7.69 -7.96 3.48
CA ASN A 122 -7.64 -6.64 4.13
C ASN A 122 -6.30 -5.91 3.98
N SER A 123 -5.26 -6.58 3.49
CA SER A 123 -3.93 -5.98 3.32
C SER A 123 -3.11 -6.69 2.24
N GLY A 124 -2.04 -6.01 1.78
CA GLY A 124 -1.05 -6.64 0.90
C GLY A 124 -0.31 -7.81 1.56
N SER A 125 -0.10 -7.76 2.88
CA SER A 125 0.48 -8.89 3.64
C SER A 125 -0.41 -10.12 3.57
N GLU A 126 -1.71 -9.98 3.81
CA GLU A 126 -2.68 -11.08 3.69
C GLU A 126 -2.78 -11.60 2.25
N ALA A 127 -2.73 -10.71 1.26
CA ALA A 127 -2.74 -11.11 -0.15
C ALA A 127 -1.51 -11.96 -0.50
N ASN A 128 -0.34 -11.56 -0.04
CA ASN A 128 0.89 -12.31 -0.27
C ASN A 128 0.93 -13.64 0.51
N ASP A 129 0.43 -13.66 1.75
CA ASP A 129 0.31 -14.89 2.53
C ASP A 129 -0.62 -15.90 1.84
N LEU A 130 -1.79 -15.44 1.37
CA LEU A 130 -2.73 -16.28 0.65
C LEU A 130 -2.15 -16.77 -0.68
N ALA A 131 -1.50 -15.91 -1.45
CA ALA A 131 -0.87 -16.28 -2.71
C ALA A 131 0.22 -17.34 -2.51
N LEU A 132 1.06 -17.17 -1.49
CA LEU A 132 2.10 -18.15 -1.16
C LEU A 132 1.51 -19.48 -0.71
N LEU A 133 0.47 -19.46 0.11
CA LEU A 133 -0.26 -20.68 0.51
C LEU A 133 -0.82 -21.43 -0.70
N MET A 134 -1.51 -20.69 -1.58
CA MET A 134 -2.11 -21.28 -2.79
C MET A 134 -1.04 -21.86 -3.72
N ALA A 135 0.07 -21.15 -3.92
CA ALA A 135 1.18 -21.62 -4.75
C ALA A 135 1.78 -22.91 -4.20
N ARG A 136 2.00 -23.00 -2.90
CA ARG A 136 2.51 -24.21 -2.23
C ARG A 136 1.55 -25.41 -2.35
N LEU A 137 0.26 -25.18 -2.13
CA LEU A 137 -0.76 -26.22 -2.26
C LEU A 137 -0.90 -26.71 -3.71
N TYR A 138 -0.83 -25.81 -4.67
CA TYR A 138 -0.97 -26.16 -6.08
C TYR A 138 0.25 -26.90 -6.64
N THR A 139 1.46 -26.44 -6.29
CA THR A 139 2.70 -27.01 -6.83
C THR A 139 3.26 -28.19 -6.04
N GLY A 140 2.84 -28.34 -4.79
CA GLY A 140 3.47 -29.27 -3.84
C GLY A 140 4.88 -28.85 -3.40
N ASN A 141 5.36 -27.68 -3.82
CA ASN A 141 6.66 -27.14 -3.45
C ASN A 141 6.51 -26.16 -2.30
N TYR A 142 7.37 -26.30 -1.31
CA TYR A 142 7.34 -25.43 -0.13
C TYR A 142 8.21 -24.17 -0.30
N ASP A 143 9.32 -24.30 -1.00
CA ASP A 143 10.30 -23.25 -1.13
C ASP A 143 9.84 -22.14 -2.10
N ALA A 144 10.24 -20.91 -1.80
CA ALA A 144 9.99 -19.72 -2.59
C ALA A 144 11.26 -18.91 -2.77
N ILE A 145 11.43 -18.29 -3.94
CA ILE A 145 12.50 -17.36 -4.24
C ILE A 145 11.92 -15.95 -4.26
N ALA A 146 12.49 -15.05 -3.45
CA ALA A 146 12.17 -13.63 -3.43
C ALA A 146 13.39 -12.78 -3.86
N LEU A 147 13.15 -11.59 -4.38
CA LEU A 147 14.23 -10.70 -4.77
C LEU A 147 14.75 -9.89 -3.59
N ARG A 148 16.07 -9.69 -3.52
CA ARG A 148 16.68 -8.76 -2.56
C ARG A 148 16.11 -7.35 -2.73
N ASN A 149 16.03 -6.62 -1.62
CA ASN A 149 15.47 -5.28 -1.52
C ASN A 149 13.95 -5.21 -1.77
N GLY A 150 13.26 -6.34 -1.95
CA GLY A 150 11.81 -6.40 -2.05
C GLY A 150 11.13 -6.23 -0.68
N TYR A 151 9.96 -5.62 -0.67
CA TYR A 151 9.06 -5.57 0.48
C TYR A 151 7.77 -6.31 0.12
N HIS A 152 7.38 -7.28 0.95
CA HIS A 152 6.23 -8.14 0.70
C HIS A 152 5.19 -8.10 1.82
N GLY A 153 5.45 -7.38 2.89
CA GLY A 153 4.54 -7.25 4.02
C GLY A 153 5.18 -7.57 5.36
N GLY A 154 4.38 -7.48 6.42
CA GLY A 154 4.79 -7.63 7.80
C GLY A 154 4.19 -8.82 8.55
N SER A 155 3.41 -9.69 7.87
CA SER A 155 2.93 -10.96 8.45
C SER A 155 4.07 -12.00 8.55
N PRO A 156 3.93 -13.06 9.35
CA PRO A 156 5.00 -14.06 9.50
C PRO A 156 5.50 -14.67 8.19
N ALA A 157 4.63 -14.94 7.23
CA ALA A 157 5.03 -15.50 5.95
C ALA A 157 5.64 -14.44 5.02
N SER A 158 4.98 -13.28 4.86
CA SER A 158 5.46 -12.20 4.00
C SER A 158 6.73 -11.53 4.53
N MET A 159 6.96 -11.54 5.85
CA MET A 159 8.21 -11.06 6.46
C MET A 159 9.41 -11.92 6.01
N GLY A 160 9.22 -13.22 5.82
CA GLY A 160 10.26 -14.09 5.26
C GLY A 160 10.66 -13.69 3.84
N LEU A 161 9.70 -13.27 3.01
CA LEU A 161 9.93 -12.80 1.64
C LEU A 161 10.56 -11.41 1.60
N THR A 162 10.28 -10.56 2.60
CA THR A 162 10.80 -9.19 2.68
C THR A 162 12.31 -9.21 2.89
N ALA A 163 13.05 -8.49 2.03
CA ALA A 163 14.51 -8.34 2.10
C ALA A 163 14.97 -6.88 2.08
N HIS A 164 14.04 -5.94 2.28
CA HIS A 164 14.33 -4.52 2.40
C HIS A 164 14.92 -4.23 3.78
N SER A 165 16.15 -3.72 3.84
CA SER A 165 16.94 -3.60 5.08
C SER A 165 16.25 -2.80 6.20
N SER A 166 15.52 -1.73 5.85
CA SER A 166 14.81 -0.88 6.82
C SER A 166 13.55 -1.54 7.41
N TRP A 167 13.04 -2.61 6.78
CA TRP A 167 11.81 -3.28 7.14
C TRP A 167 12.01 -4.75 7.52
N LYS A 168 13.27 -5.17 7.60
CA LYS A 168 13.64 -6.53 7.99
C LYS A 168 14.12 -6.54 9.43
N PHE A 169 13.35 -7.20 10.27
CA PHE A 169 13.69 -7.36 11.67
C PHE A 169 14.63 -8.54 11.88
N ASN A 170 15.40 -8.51 12.96
CA ASN A 170 16.33 -9.58 13.33
C ASN A 170 15.57 -10.76 14.00
N THR A 171 14.69 -11.37 13.24
CA THR A 171 13.89 -12.54 13.62
C THR A 171 14.21 -13.71 12.68
N PRO A 172 13.98 -14.96 13.10
CA PRO A 172 14.08 -16.10 12.19
C PRO A 172 13.18 -15.90 10.97
N HIS A 173 13.74 -16.11 9.78
CA HIS A 173 12.94 -16.08 8.56
C HIS A 173 12.01 -17.29 8.49
N SER A 174 10.89 -17.12 7.77
CA SER A 174 10.08 -18.28 7.38
C SER A 174 10.97 -19.29 6.66
N SER A 175 10.92 -20.56 7.07
CA SER A 175 11.64 -21.62 6.39
C SER A 175 11.22 -21.71 4.91
N GLY A 176 12.14 -22.15 4.05
CA GLY A 176 11.89 -22.32 2.62
C GLY A 176 11.81 -20.99 1.82
N VAL A 177 12.40 -19.90 2.33
CA VAL A 177 12.53 -18.65 1.56
C VAL A 177 14.00 -18.40 1.22
N HIS A 178 14.27 -18.22 -0.06
CA HIS A 178 15.59 -17.92 -0.61
C HIS A 178 15.56 -16.56 -1.32
N HIS A 179 16.65 -15.79 -1.21
CA HIS A 179 16.72 -14.46 -1.82
C HIS A 179 17.72 -14.43 -2.97
N ALA A 180 17.23 -14.16 -4.18
CA ALA A 180 18.03 -13.89 -5.35
C ALA A 180 18.41 -12.40 -5.44
N ILE A 181 19.46 -12.10 -6.21
CA ILE A 181 19.86 -10.73 -6.51
C ILE A 181 18.76 -10.07 -7.37
N ALA A 182 18.35 -8.86 -7.00
CA ALA A 182 17.42 -8.10 -7.83
C ALA A 182 18.12 -7.64 -9.12
N PRO A 183 17.51 -7.84 -10.31
CA PRO A 183 18.06 -7.38 -11.57
C PRO A 183 17.98 -5.85 -11.64
N TYR A 184 19.10 -5.19 -11.33
CA TYR A 184 19.18 -3.74 -11.21
C TYR A 184 20.41 -3.19 -11.95
N PRO A 185 20.31 -2.95 -13.27
CA PRO A 185 21.48 -2.59 -14.08
C PRO A 185 22.04 -1.20 -13.79
N TYR A 186 21.29 -0.28 -13.14
CA TYR A 186 21.77 1.07 -12.83
C TYR A 186 22.83 1.10 -11.71
N ARG A 187 22.61 0.33 -10.61
CA ARG A 187 23.53 0.28 -9.46
C ARG A 187 23.78 -1.14 -8.94
N GLY A 188 23.35 -2.14 -9.68
CA GLY A 188 23.49 -3.54 -9.30
C GLY A 188 24.85 -4.11 -9.71
N HIS A 189 24.98 -5.43 -9.57
CA HIS A 189 26.23 -6.16 -9.83
C HIS A 189 26.61 -6.14 -11.32
N PHE A 190 25.62 -6.17 -12.21
CA PHE A 190 25.80 -6.15 -13.65
C PHE A 190 25.12 -4.91 -14.23
N GLY A 191 25.94 -3.98 -14.73
CA GLY A 191 25.47 -2.66 -15.17
C GLY A 191 25.06 -2.61 -16.63
N TYR A 192 24.53 -1.47 -17.08
CA TYR A 192 24.16 -1.24 -18.48
C TYR A 192 25.31 -1.39 -19.49
N GLY A 193 26.55 -1.30 -19.04
CA GLY A 193 27.72 -1.52 -19.89
C GLY A 193 28.07 -3.00 -20.13
N ASP A 194 27.40 -3.91 -19.44
CA ASP A 194 27.57 -5.35 -19.60
C ASP A 194 26.49 -5.90 -20.55
N PRO A 195 26.87 -6.33 -21.80
CA PRO A 195 25.89 -6.81 -22.77
C PRO A 195 25.16 -8.07 -22.29
N ASP A 196 25.75 -8.83 -21.37
CA ASP A 196 25.21 -10.08 -20.84
C ASP A 196 24.52 -9.88 -19.48
N ALA A 197 24.32 -8.63 -19.01
CA ALA A 197 23.76 -8.35 -17.70
C ALA A 197 22.45 -9.10 -17.42
N GLY A 198 21.55 -9.17 -18.40
CA GLY A 198 20.28 -9.88 -18.25
C GLY A 198 20.40 -11.39 -18.02
N VAL A 199 21.46 -12.01 -18.55
CA VAL A 199 21.73 -13.44 -18.36
C VAL A 199 22.43 -13.69 -17.03
N LYS A 200 23.24 -12.73 -16.59
CA LYS A 200 24.00 -12.85 -15.33
C LYS A 200 23.15 -12.59 -14.07
N TYR A 201 22.02 -11.89 -14.22
CA TYR A 201 21.03 -11.75 -13.16
C TYR A 201 20.12 -12.97 -13.07
#